data_51bac2b05c658f6b7e0b7e13365db1db
#
_entry.id   51bac2b05c658f6b7e0b7e13365db1db
#
_cell.length_a   1.000
_cell.length_b   1.000
_cell.length_c   1.000
_cell.angle_alpha   90.00
_cell.angle_beta   90.00
_cell.angle_gamma   90.00
#
_symmetry.space_group_name_H-M   'P 1'
#
loop_
_entity.id
_entity.type
_entity.pdbx_description
1 polymer ?
#
loop_
_entity_poly.entity_id
_entity_poly.type
_entity_poly.pdbx_seq_one_letter_code
_entity_poly.pdbx_strand_id
1 'polypeptide(L)'
;MEQITKNMLELFSGTQSIGKVLKEKGYNVISVDITDYKGKYKPTHKVDILTFDYKQYPVGYFDIIHASPPCIYYSNLQNCWIGRTKKNGECLTKELLEEKRKEMDKLVYKSLEIIDYFKPRLWVIENPATGNLKKRDVVKGLNYYDVDYCMYCDWGYKKKTRFWTNKKDFKPKLCNKNCGNMIIVENKNIHKKNCGRTKLQQLSRKYHKSTFSPSLKNTYQKCIGGGTNRLERYRIPPKLIEELYV
;
A
#
# COMPACT_ATOMS: atom_id res chain seq x y z
N MET A 1 5.10 -13.11 -36.77
CA MET A 1 5.42 -12.04 -35.81
C MET A 1 5.51 -12.69 -34.44
N GLU A 2 6.70 -12.80 -33.87
CA GLU A 2 6.84 -13.28 -32.49
C GLU A 2 6.12 -12.32 -31.56
N GLN A 3 5.19 -12.84 -30.78
CA GLN A 3 4.47 -12.07 -29.78
C GLN A 3 5.49 -11.74 -28.68
N ILE A 4 5.98 -10.50 -28.64
CA ILE A 4 6.90 -10.03 -27.58
C ILE A 4 6.17 -10.22 -26.25
N THR A 5 6.56 -11.24 -25.50
CA THR A 5 5.99 -11.54 -24.18
C THR A 5 6.41 -10.42 -23.22
N LYS A 6 5.45 -9.61 -22.79
CA LYS A 6 5.69 -8.55 -21.80
C LYS A 6 5.76 -9.19 -20.40
N ASN A 7 6.91 -9.06 -19.73
CA ASN A 7 7.12 -9.63 -18.40
C ASN A 7 7.03 -8.56 -17.32
N MET A 8 6.46 -8.93 -16.19
CA MET A 8 6.33 -8.06 -15.01
C MET A 8 6.80 -8.78 -13.76
N LEU A 9 7.56 -8.08 -12.90
CA LEU A 9 7.97 -8.55 -11.59
C LEU A 9 7.21 -7.79 -10.50
N GLU A 10 6.49 -8.53 -9.63
CA GLU A 10 5.77 -7.98 -8.48
C GLU A 10 6.46 -8.41 -7.19
N LEU A 11 7.25 -7.50 -6.59
CA LEU A 11 7.95 -7.71 -5.32
C LEU A 11 7.05 -7.33 -4.15
N PHE A 12 7.05 -8.12 -3.06
CA PHE A 12 6.13 -8.00 -1.93
C PHE A 12 4.68 -8.07 -2.41
N SER A 13 4.38 -9.11 -3.19
CA SER A 13 3.16 -9.21 -3.99
C SER A 13 1.86 -9.21 -3.17
N GLY A 14 1.91 -9.56 -1.89
CA GLY A 14 0.79 -9.45 -0.97
C GLY A 14 -0.52 -10.06 -1.50
N THR A 15 -1.47 -9.20 -1.86
CA THR A 15 -2.75 -9.62 -2.46
C THR A 15 -2.69 -9.77 -3.97
N GLN A 16 -1.53 -9.61 -4.57
CA GLN A 16 -1.29 -9.67 -6.02
C GLN A 16 -2.20 -8.71 -6.82
N SER A 17 -2.44 -7.53 -6.26
CA SER A 17 -3.36 -6.57 -6.88
C SER A 17 -2.86 -6.08 -8.23
N ILE A 18 -1.55 -5.84 -8.36
CA ILE A 18 -0.94 -5.39 -9.60
C ILE A 18 -0.92 -6.54 -10.61
N GLY A 19 -0.38 -7.70 -10.18
CA GLY A 19 -0.25 -8.87 -11.04
C GLY A 19 -1.57 -9.34 -11.63
N LYS A 20 -2.69 -9.25 -10.89
CA LYS A 20 -4.02 -9.61 -11.41
C LYS A 20 -4.42 -8.74 -12.59
N VAL A 21 -4.34 -7.43 -12.44
CA VAL A 21 -4.72 -6.47 -13.50
C VAL A 21 -3.80 -6.61 -14.72
N LEU A 22 -2.48 -6.75 -14.48
CA LEU A 22 -1.54 -6.84 -15.59
C LEU A 22 -1.60 -8.20 -16.32
N LYS A 23 -1.96 -9.30 -15.64
CA LYS A 23 -2.29 -10.57 -16.32
C LYS A 23 -3.46 -10.41 -17.28
N GLU A 24 -4.52 -9.71 -16.87
CA GLU A 24 -5.67 -9.41 -17.74
C GLU A 24 -5.28 -8.54 -18.96
N LYS A 25 -4.18 -7.78 -18.85
CA LYS A 25 -3.58 -6.99 -19.95
C LYS A 25 -2.52 -7.77 -20.75
N GLY A 26 -2.39 -9.08 -20.55
CA GLY A 26 -1.50 -9.95 -21.31
C GLY A 26 -0.04 -10.00 -20.84
N TYR A 27 0.26 -9.50 -19.62
CA TYR A 27 1.60 -9.64 -19.04
C TYR A 27 1.80 -11.03 -18.42
N ASN A 28 2.98 -11.59 -18.63
CA ASN A 28 3.47 -12.69 -17.82
C ASN A 28 3.97 -12.13 -16.49
N VAL A 29 3.39 -12.54 -15.37
CA VAL A 29 3.67 -11.96 -14.03
C VAL A 29 4.42 -12.96 -13.17
N ILE A 30 5.62 -12.58 -12.78
CA ILE A 30 6.43 -13.24 -11.74
C ILE A 30 6.22 -12.47 -10.45
N SER A 31 5.80 -13.17 -9.40
CA SER A 31 5.52 -12.57 -8.09
C SER A 31 6.40 -13.14 -6.99
N VAL A 32 6.90 -12.27 -6.11
CA VAL A 32 7.80 -12.62 -4.99
C VAL A 32 7.18 -12.13 -3.69
N ASP A 33 7.04 -12.99 -2.70
CA ASP A 33 6.61 -12.67 -1.34
C ASP A 33 7.13 -13.71 -0.36
N ILE A 34 7.37 -13.34 0.88
CA ILE A 34 7.77 -14.26 1.95
C ILE A 34 6.60 -15.11 2.45
N THR A 35 5.37 -14.70 2.18
CA THR A 35 4.14 -15.37 2.63
C THR A 35 3.15 -15.61 1.49
N ASP A 36 2.39 -16.71 1.60
CA ASP A 36 1.27 -17.03 0.71
C ASP A 36 -0.11 -16.75 1.32
N TYR A 37 -0.13 -16.12 2.51
CA TYR A 37 -1.35 -15.83 3.26
C TYR A 37 -2.25 -17.06 3.45
N LYS A 38 -1.66 -18.18 3.89
CA LYS A 38 -2.33 -19.49 4.08
C LYS A 38 -2.89 -20.05 2.76
N GLY A 39 -2.12 -19.92 1.69
CA GLY A 39 -2.46 -20.43 0.37
C GLY A 39 -3.44 -19.56 -0.42
N LYS A 40 -3.92 -18.45 0.15
CA LYS A 40 -4.88 -17.57 -0.54
C LYS A 40 -4.26 -16.79 -1.70
N TYR A 41 -2.99 -16.38 -1.57
CA TYR A 41 -2.23 -15.64 -2.57
C TYR A 41 -0.86 -16.28 -2.71
N LYS A 42 -0.74 -17.24 -3.63
CA LYS A 42 0.52 -17.96 -3.87
C LYS A 42 1.43 -17.15 -4.77
N PRO A 43 2.58 -16.64 -4.27
CA PRO A 43 3.57 -16.02 -5.14
C PRO A 43 4.26 -17.08 -6.01
N THR A 44 4.83 -16.66 -7.14
CA THR A 44 5.69 -17.50 -7.99
C THR A 44 6.91 -17.99 -7.20
N HIS A 45 7.54 -17.05 -6.47
CA HIS A 45 8.64 -17.34 -5.57
C HIS A 45 8.24 -16.97 -4.13
N LYS A 46 8.06 -17.99 -3.27
CA LYS A 46 7.83 -17.79 -1.83
C LYS A 46 9.18 -17.72 -1.12
N VAL A 47 9.78 -16.55 -1.09
CA VAL A 47 11.14 -16.34 -0.60
C VAL A 47 11.32 -14.93 -0.02
N ASP A 48 12.26 -14.75 0.88
CA ASP A 48 12.68 -13.42 1.32
C ASP A 48 13.38 -12.69 0.16
N ILE A 49 13.02 -11.41 -0.07
CA ILE A 49 13.61 -10.62 -1.14
C ILE A 49 15.13 -10.47 -0.98
N LEU A 50 15.64 -10.47 0.24
CA LEU A 50 17.08 -10.35 0.51
C LEU A 50 17.87 -11.56 0.00
N THR A 51 17.22 -12.73 -0.09
CA THR A 51 17.79 -13.97 -0.59
C THR A 51 17.24 -14.41 -1.95
N PHE A 52 16.36 -13.61 -2.53
CA PHE A 52 15.80 -13.91 -3.85
C PHE A 52 16.87 -13.86 -4.93
N ASP A 53 17.12 -14.99 -5.59
CA ASP A 53 18.02 -15.07 -6.75
C ASP A 53 17.34 -14.49 -8.00
N TYR A 54 17.34 -13.17 -8.11
CA TYR A 54 16.77 -12.49 -9.27
C TYR A 54 17.65 -12.63 -10.52
N LYS A 55 18.95 -12.95 -10.35
CA LYS A 55 19.89 -13.09 -11.49
C LYS A 55 19.65 -14.36 -12.32
N GLN A 56 18.78 -15.27 -11.87
CA GLN A 56 18.28 -16.35 -12.72
C GLN A 56 17.52 -15.85 -13.97
N TYR A 57 17.09 -14.58 -13.97
CA TYR A 57 16.49 -13.92 -15.12
C TYR A 57 17.52 -12.98 -15.77
N PRO A 58 17.61 -12.91 -17.13
CA PRO A 58 18.55 -12.04 -17.80
C PRO A 58 18.21 -10.55 -17.63
N VAL A 59 19.20 -9.68 -17.77
CA VAL A 59 19.00 -8.22 -17.81
C VAL A 59 17.99 -7.87 -18.92
N GLY A 60 17.07 -6.95 -18.63
CA GLY A 60 16.00 -6.57 -19.57
C GLY A 60 14.82 -7.54 -19.64
N TYR A 61 14.81 -8.62 -18.86
CA TYR A 61 13.71 -9.59 -18.89
C TYR A 61 12.35 -9.01 -18.46
N PHE A 62 12.32 -8.07 -17.52
CA PHE A 62 11.11 -7.45 -17.03
C PHE A 62 10.92 -6.05 -17.62
N ASP A 63 9.77 -5.82 -18.27
CA ASP A 63 9.33 -4.51 -18.74
C ASP A 63 8.88 -3.60 -17.60
N ILE A 64 8.27 -4.22 -16.60
CA ILE A 64 7.68 -3.54 -15.44
C ILE A 64 8.16 -4.22 -14.16
N ILE A 65 8.55 -3.40 -13.18
CA ILE A 65 8.82 -3.86 -11.80
C ILE A 65 7.98 -3.04 -10.84
N HIS A 66 7.23 -3.74 -9.98
CA HIS A 66 6.50 -3.14 -8.86
C HIS A 66 7.03 -3.68 -7.54
N ALA A 67 7.20 -2.80 -6.54
CA ALA A 67 7.55 -3.17 -5.17
C ALA A 67 6.64 -2.47 -4.16
N SER A 68 6.07 -3.23 -3.22
CA SER A 68 5.31 -2.71 -2.07
C SER A 68 5.97 -3.11 -0.75
N PRO A 69 7.14 -2.55 -0.41
CA PRO A 69 7.87 -2.94 0.79
C PRO A 69 7.05 -2.69 2.07
N PRO A 70 7.22 -3.52 3.12
CA PRO A 70 6.46 -3.42 4.36
C PRO A 70 6.52 -2.02 4.98
N CYS A 71 5.35 -1.45 5.30
CA CYS A 71 5.23 -0.09 5.85
C CYS A 71 5.15 -0.04 7.38
N ILE A 72 5.23 -1.20 8.06
CA ILE A 72 4.87 -1.31 9.49
C ILE A 72 5.71 -0.38 10.38
N TYR A 73 7.02 -0.32 10.20
CA TYR A 73 7.91 0.52 11.03
C TYR A 73 8.02 1.95 10.53
N TYR A 74 7.61 2.23 9.30
CA TYR A 74 7.46 3.60 8.78
C TYR A 74 6.16 4.28 9.23
N SER A 75 5.20 3.52 9.76
CA SER A 75 3.93 4.09 10.22
C SER A 75 4.14 5.06 11.38
N ASN A 76 3.52 6.25 11.30
CA ASN A 76 3.49 7.22 12.40
C ASN A 76 2.83 6.66 13.66
N LEU A 77 1.98 5.63 13.55
CA LEU A 77 1.38 4.95 14.70
C LEU A 77 2.43 4.27 15.58
N GLN A 78 3.60 3.92 15.06
CA GLN A 78 4.69 3.37 15.88
C GLN A 78 5.17 4.34 16.96
N ASN A 79 5.12 5.64 16.67
CA ASN A 79 5.51 6.65 17.67
C ASN A 79 4.62 6.63 18.94
N CYS A 80 3.35 6.20 18.79
CA CYS A 80 2.45 6.06 19.93
C CYS A 80 2.78 4.85 20.83
N TRP A 81 3.66 3.95 20.37
CA TRP A 81 4.11 2.77 21.11
C TRP A 81 5.44 2.96 21.83
N ILE A 82 6.14 4.07 21.58
CA ILE A 82 7.40 4.40 22.27
C ILE A 82 7.12 4.51 23.77
N GLY A 83 7.96 3.86 24.58
CA GLY A 83 7.83 3.75 26.04
C GLY A 83 6.82 2.69 26.50
N ARG A 84 6.19 1.93 25.57
CA ARG A 84 5.25 0.86 25.92
C ARG A 84 5.90 -0.51 25.76
N THR A 85 5.67 -1.36 26.74
CA THR A 85 6.11 -2.75 26.70
C THR A 85 5.10 -3.60 25.92
N LYS A 86 5.57 -4.37 24.98
CA LYS A 86 4.79 -5.35 24.23
C LYS A 86 4.51 -6.60 25.08
N LYS A 87 3.62 -7.46 24.60
CA LYS A 87 3.28 -8.74 25.27
C LYS A 87 4.50 -9.67 25.45
N ASN A 88 5.53 -9.54 24.60
CA ASN A 88 6.77 -10.31 24.68
C ASN A 88 7.85 -9.68 25.61
N GLY A 89 7.49 -8.66 26.39
CA GLY A 89 8.41 -7.98 27.31
C GLY A 89 9.30 -6.91 26.66
N GLU A 90 9.30 -6.76 25.33
CA GLU A 90 10.11 -5.76 24.62
C GLU A 90 9.51 -4.34 24.78
N CYS A 91 10.25 -3.41 25.36
CA CYS A 91 9.90 -2.00 25.38
C CYS A 91 10.37 -1.32 24.09
N LEU A 92 9.44 -0.67 23.36
CA LEU A 92 9.79 0.05 22.14
C LEU A 92 10.39 1.40 22.50
N THR A 93 11.71 1.56 22.30
CA THR A 93 12.41 2.85 22.41
C THR A 93 12.48 3.55 21.05
N LYS A 94 12.94 4.82 21.02
CA LYS A 94 13.19 5.56 19.77
C LYS A 94 14.31 4.91 18.96
N GLU A 95 15.37 4.51 19.65
CA GLU A 95 16.57 3.86 19.09
C GLU A 95 16.18 2.53 18.44
N LEU A 96 15.47 1.68 19.19
CA LEU A 96 14.98 0.39 18.67
C LEU A 96 14.04 0.58 17.46
N LEU A 97 13.18 1.60 17.48
CA LEU A 97 12.32 1.89 16.33
C LEU A 97 13.15 2.33 15.11
N GLU A 98 14.22 3.09 15.32
CA GLU A 98 15.11 3.51 14.24
C GLU A 98 15.93 2.34 13.68
N GLU A 99 16.40 1.43 14.51
CA GLU A 99 17.03 0.17 14.08
C GLU A 99 16.08 -0.65 13.20
N LYS A 100 14.82 -0.82 13.65
CA LYS A 100 13.81 -1.52 12.84
C LYS A 100 13.52 -0.81 11.51
N ARG A 101 13.62 0.51 11.45
CA ARG A 101 13.49 1.27 10.18
C ARG A 101 14.68 1.02 9.26
N LYS A 102 15.90 0.98 9.80
CA LYS A 102 17.11 0.64 9.02
C LYS A 102 17.02 -0.77 8.42
N GLU A 103 16.45 -1.73 9.16
CA GLU A 103 16.17 -3.07 8.60
C GLU A 103 15.16 -3.02 7.44
N MET A 104 14.11 -2.19 7.56
CA MET A 104 13.17 -2.00 6.44
C MET A 104 13.80 -1.27 5.25
N ASP A 105 14.74 -0.35 5.50
CA ASP A 105 15.46 0.34 4.41
C ASP A 105 16.25 -0.67 3.55
N LYS A 106 16.79 -1.74 4.12
CA LYS A 106 17.47 -2.81 3.37
C LYS A 106 16.57 -3.44 2.31
N LEU A 107 15.28 -3.60 2.61
CA LEU A 107 14.30 -4.14 1.66
C LEU A 107 14.05 -3.20 0.49
N VAL A 108 14.03 -1.89 0.77
CA VAL A 108 13.89 -0.85 -0.26
C VAL A 108 15.15 -0.76 -1.12
N TYR A 109 16.34 -0.78 -0.49
CA TYR A 109 17.62 -0.84 -1.22
C TYR A 109 17.69 -2.08 -2.12
N LYS A 110 17.27 -3.25 -1.63
CA LYS A 110 17.23 -4.47 -2.44
C LYS A 110 16.27 -4.34 -3.62
N SER A 111 15.13 -3.68 -3.43
CA SER A 111 14.20 -3.41 -4.53
C SER A 111 14.84 -2.51 -5.60
N LEU A 112 15.57 -1.47 -5.19
CA LEU A 112 16.27 -0.57 -6.10
C LEU A 112 17.44 -1.28 -6.81
N GLU A 113 18.17 -2.16 -6.12
CA GLU A 113 19.21 -3.01 -6.70
C GLU A 113 18.64 -3.90 -7.83
N ILE A 114 17.49 -4.53 -7.57
CA ILE A 114 16.80 -5.36 -8.56
C ILE A 114 16.33 -4.51 -9.76
N ILE A 115 15.78 -3.33 -9.50
CA ILE A 115 15.37 -2.38 -10.54
C ILE A 115 16.57 -1.94 -11.39
N ASP A 116 17.69 -1.62 -10.77
CA ASP A 116 18.90 -1.21 -11.47
C ASP A 116 19.50 -2.35 -12.33
N TYR A 117 19.46 -3.59 -11.82
CA TYR A 117 19.90 -4.75 -12.58
C TYR A 117 19.08 -4.97 -13.85
N PHE A 118 17.74 -4.94 -13.76
CA PHE A 118 16.88 -5.23 -14.90
C PHE A 118 16.67 -4.05 -15.84
N LYS A 119 16.82 -2.81 -15.36
CA LYS A 119 16.59 -1.57 -16.12
C LYS A 119 15.23 -1.57 -16.83
N PRO A 120 14.12 -1.81 -16.13
CA PRO A 120 12.80 -1.93 -16.71
C PRO A 120 12.36 -0.60 -17.33
N ARG A 121 11.49 -0.67 -18.34
CA ARG A 121 10.84 0.52 -18.94
C ARG A 121 10.07 1.31 -17.88
N LEU A 122 9.40 0.62 -16.97
CA LEU A 122 8.64 1.22 -15.87
C LEU A 122 8.93 0.51 -14.54
N TRP A 123 9.24 1.28 -13.52
CA TRP A 123 9.30 0.77 -12.15
C TRP A 123 8.48 1.64 -11.21
N VAL A 124 7.95 1.01 -10.17
CA VAL A 124 7.12 1.67 -9.15
C VAL A 124 7.41 1.07 -7.79
N ILE A 125 7.68 1.94 -6.80
CA ILE A 125 7.74 1.57 -5.37
C ILE A 125 6.57 2.23 -4.65
N GLU A 126 5.74 1.45 -3.95
CA GLU A 126 4.54 1.91 -3.25
C GLU A 126 4.75 1.94 -1.73
N ASN A 127 4.30 3.00 -1.07
CA ASN A 127 4.16 3.01 0.38
C ASN A 127 3.15 4.09 0.82
N PRO A 128 2.49 3.97 2.00
CA PRO A 128 1.60 5.02 2.48
C PRO A 128 2.30 6.38 2.59
N ALA A 129 1.75 7.42 1.92
CA ALA A 129 2.32 8.77 1.92
C ALA A 129 2.36 9.41 3.31
N THR A 130 1.55 8.91 4.25
CA THR A 130 1.52 9.34 5.65
C THR A 130 2.62 8.71 6.51
N GLY A 131 3.34 7.71 5.95
CA GLY A 131 4.46 7.03 6.60
C GLY A 131 5.77 7.82 6.54
N ASN A 132 6.78 7.31 7.25
CA ASN A 132 8.10 7.94 7.35
C ASN A 132 9.09 7.47 6.26
N LEU A 133 8.74 6.51 5.39
CA LEU A 133 9.65 6.11 4.29
C LEU A 133 10.09 7.32 3.45
N LYS A 134 9.20 8.25 3.18
CA LYS A 134 9.50 9.49 2.44
C LYS A 134 10.60 10.36 3.03
N LYS A 135 11.00 10.11 4.29
CA LYS A 135 12.07 10.85 5.00
C LYS A 135 13.39 10.06 5.03
N ARG A 136 13.41 8.86 4.45
CA ARG A 136 14.58 7.98 4.44
C ARG A 136 15.48 8.32 3.25
N ASP A 137 16.78 8.20 3.46
CA ASP A 137 17.78 8.48 2.41
C ASP A 137 17.62 7.57 1.20
N VAL A 138 17.15 6.33 1.42
CA VAL A 138 16.95 5.33 0.35
C VAL A 138 16.00 5.78 -0.77
N VAL A 139 15.09 6.73 -0.50
CA VAL A 139 14.16 7.27 -1.50
C VAL A 139 14.41 8.74 -1.82
N LYS A 140 15.50 9.31 -1.28
CA LYS A 140 15.84 10.71 -1.50
C LYS A 140 16.21 10.94 -2.97
N GLY A 141 15.65 12.00 -3.55
CA GLY A 141 15.89 12.34 -4.97
C GLY A 141 15.07 11.54 -5.98
N LEU A 142 14.32 10.50 -5.57
CA LEU A 142 13.44 9.78 -6.47
C LEU A 142 12.17 10.58 -6.78
N ASN A 143 11.77 10.62 -8.05
CA ASN A 143 10.49 11.20 -8.47
C ASN A 143 9.33 10.40 -7.87
N TYR A 144 8.24 11.09 -7.51
CA TYR A 144 7.07 10.44 -6.92
C TYR A 144 5.77 11.16 -7.23
N TYR A 145 4.67 10.42 -7.05
CA TYR A 145 3.31 10.92 -7.08
C TYR A 145 2.56 10.48 -5.82
N ASP A 146 1.79 11.39 -5.23
CA ASP A 146 0.84 11.08 -4.15
C ASP A 146 -0.56 10.96 -4.73
N VAL A 147 -1.29 9.91 -4.36
CA VAL A 147 -2.68 9.69 -4.79
C VAL A 147 -3.57 9.37 -3.60
N ASP A 148 -4.87 9.62 -3.75
CA ASP A 148 -5.89 9.19 -2.80
C ASP A 148 -6.76 8.08 -3.43
N TYR A 149 -6.74 6.87 -2.87
CA TYR A 149 -7.43 5.70 -3.44
C TYR A 149 -8.92 5.91 -3.65
N CYS A 150 -9.57 6.73 -2.83
CA CYS A 150 -10.99 7.06 -3.00
C CYS A 150 -11.33 7.80 -4.30
N MET A 151 -10.34 8.28 -5.03
CA MET A 151 -10.51 8.89 -6.37
C MET A 151 -10.50 7.84 -7.49
N TYR A 152 -10.16 6.59 -7.18
CA TYR A 152 -9.99 5.49 -8.15
C TYR A 152 -10.88 4.29 -7.86
N CYS A 153 -11.62 4.29 -6.75
CA CYS A 153 -12.50 3.20 -6.35
C CYS A 153 -13.61 3.67 -5.41
N ASP A 154 -14.59 2.81 -5.19
CA ASP A 154 -15.75 3.01 -4.32
C ASP A 154 -15.62 2.34 -2.95
N TRP A 155 -14.41 1.98 -2.54
CA TRP A 155 -14.16 1.26 -1.28
C TRP A 155 -14.56 2.01 0.00
N GLY A 156 -14.91 3.29 -0.13
CA GLY A 156 -15.48 4.09 0.94
C GLY A 156 -14.47 4.75 1.87
N TYR A 157 -13.16 4.54 1.68
CA TYR A 157 -12.11 5.12 2.54
C TYR A 157 -11.04 5.87 1.75
N LYS A 158 -10.46 6.89 2.38
CA LYS A 158 -9.29 7.59 1.87
C LYS A 158 -8.02 6.87 2.34
N LYS A 159 -7.19 6.44 1.40
CA LYS A 159 -5.82 5.98 1.65
C LYS A 159 -4.89 6.80 0.78
N LYS A 160 -4.16 7.74 1.38
CA LYS A 160 -3.14 8.52 0.68
C LYS A 160 -1.89 7.67 0.54
N THR A 161 -1.49 7.41 -0.70
CA THR A 161 -0.39 6.52 -1.04
C THR A 161 0.59 7.24 -1.93
N ARG A 162 1.88 6.98 -1.75
CA ARG A 162 2.97 7.50 -2.55
C ARG A 162 3.54 6.41 -3.44
N PHE A 163 3.75 6.78 -4.69
CA PHE A 163 4.38 5.96 -5.71
C PHE A 163 5.66 6.65 -6.18
N TRP A 164 6.83 6.11 -5.84
CA TRP A 164 8.09 6.51 -6.44
C TRP A 164 8.22 5.77 -7.76
N THR A 165 8.61 6.47 -8.85
CA THR A 165 8.59 5.90 -10.18
C THR A 165 9.41 6.72 -11.18
N ASN A 166 9.82 6.08 -12.26
CA ASN A 166 10.39 6.76 -13.44
C ASN A 166 9.32 7.23 -14.44
N LYS A 167 8.03 6.99 -14.23
CA LYS A 167 6.94 7.50 -15.10
C LYS A 167 6.87 9.02 -14.97
N LYS A 168 6.88 9.75 -16.09
CA LYS A 168 6.87 11.22 -16.09
C LYS A 168 5.48 11.82 -16.26
N ASP A 169 4.59 11.16 -17.00
CA ASP A 169 3.31 11.74 -17.46
C ASP A 169 2.09 11.29 -16.67
N PHE A 170 2.28 10.80 -15.45
CA PHE A 170 1.16 10.40 -14.61
C PHE A 170 0.47 11.60 -13.99
N LYS A 171 -0.87 11.64 -14.08
CA LYS A 171 -1.71 12.71 -13.49
C LYS A 171 -2.37 12.20 -12.21
N PRO A 172 -1.78 12.44 -11.02
CA PRO A 172 -2.30 11.94 -9.76
C PRO A 172 -3.60 12.63 -9.36
N LYS A 173 -4.56 11.87 -8.79
CA LYS A 173 -5.82 12.41 -8.29
C LYS A 173 -5.80 12.46 -6.76
N LEU A 174 -5.94 13.67 -6.21
CA LEU A 174 -6.06 13.93 -4.77
C LEU A 174 -7.50 14.28 -4.42
N CYS A 175 -7.98 13.78 -3.29
CA CYS A 175 -9.34 13.99 -2.84
C CYS A 175 -9.49 15.26 -1.98
N ASN A 176 -10.26 16.21 -2.46
CA ASN A 176 -10.69 17.41 -1.75
C ASN A 176 -12.11 17.25 -1.17
N LYS A 177 -12.47 16.04 -0.71
CA LYS A 177 -13.80 15.67 -0.21
C LYS A 177 -14.90 15.74 -1.30
N ASN A 178 -14.53 15.54 -2.55
CA ASN A 178 -15.40 15.56 -3.73
C ASN A 178 -15.53 14.19 -4.42
N CYS A 179 -15.02 13.11 -3.81
CA CYS A 179 -15.15 11.76 -4.36
C CYS A 179 -16.51 11.14 -4.00
N GLY A 180 -16.99 10.16 -4.81
CA GLY A 180 -18.24 9.44 -4.57
C GLY A 180 -18.30 8.61 -3.26
N ASN A 181 -17.23 8.60 -2.49
CA ASN A 181 -17.12 7.90 -1.21
C ASN A 181 -17.49 8.76 0.01
N MET A 182 -18.09 9.93 -0.21
CA MET A 182 -18.47 10.86 0.86
C MET A 182 -19.86 10.57 1.41
N ILE A 183 -20.04 10.86 2.71
CA ILE A 183 -21.33 10.96 3.40
C ILE A 183 -21.36 12.22 4.25
N ILE A 184 -22.54 12.76 4.48
CA ILE A 184 -22.75 13.90 5.36
C ILE A 184 -23.09 13.37 6.75
N VAL A 185 -22.34 13.81 7.76
CA VAL A 185 -22.58 13.53 9.17
C VAL A 185 -22.43 14.84 9.95
N GLU A 186 -23.49 15.27 10.64
CA GLU A 186 -23.49 16.55 11.40
C GLU A 186 -22.97 17.72 10.54
N ASN A 187 -23.50 17.90 9.33
CA ASN A 187 -23.13 18.94 8.39
C ASN A 187 -21.64 18.88 7.93
N LYS A 188 -20.95 17.74 8.13
CA LYS A 188 -19.57 17.54 7.69
C LYS A 188 -19.45 16.44 6.66
N ASN A 189 -18.82 16.72 5.54
CA ASN A 189 -18.46 15.71 4.55
C ASN A 189 -17.32 14.84 5.09
N ILE A 190 -17.59 13.54 5.24
CA ILE A 190 -16.59 12.55 5.68
C ILE A 190 -16.63 11.32 4.75
N HIS A 191 -15.52 10.59 4.64
CA HIS A 191 -15.51 9.32 3.92
C HIS A 191 -16.33 8.26 4.65
N LYS A 192 -17.09 7.44 3.90
CA LYS A 192 -17.94 6.33 4.41
C LYS A 192 -17.19 5.43 5.39
N LYS A 193 -15.92 5.14 5.09
CA LYS A 193 -15.05 4.32 5.92
C LYS A 193 -13.74 5.06 6.21
N ASN A 194 -13.08 4.71 7.31
CA ASN A 194 -11.69 5.07 7.53
C ASN A 194 -10.83 3.86 7.20
N CYS A 195 -9.64 4.06 6.63
CA CYS A 195 -8.72 2.96 6.36
C CYS A 195 -8.39 2.24 7.68
N GLY A 196 -9.03 1.10 7.92
CA GLY A 196 -8.91 0.30 9.14
C GLY A 196 -10.07 0.35 10.12
N ARG A 197 -10.89 1.42 10.17
CA ARG A 197 -12.09 1.52 11.03
C ARG A 197 -13.06 2.53 10.44
N THR A 198 -14.35 2.33 10.67
CA THR A 198 -15.35 3.38 10.37
C THR A 198 -15.11 4.58 11.29
N LYS A 199 -15.27 5.81 10.78
CA LYS A 199 -15.18 7.01 11.65
C LYS A 199 -16.18 6.97 12.80
N LEU A 200 -17.34 6.36 12.59
CA LEU A 200 -18.35 6.16 13.62
C LEU A 200 -17.90 5.20 14.73
N GLN A 201 -17.09 4.19 14.42
CA GLN A 201 -16.44 3.37 15.45
C GLN A 201 -15.39 4.16 16.24
N GLN A 202 -14.77 5.19 15.65
CA GLN A 202 -13.88 6.09 16.37
C GLN A 202 -14.66 7.06 17.26
N LEU A 203 -15.77 7.61 16.75
CA LEU A 203 -16.66 8.48 17.51
C LEU A 203 -17.33 7.72 18.68
N SER A 204 -17.74 6.46 18.47
CA SER A 204 -18.33 5.64 19.55
C SER A 204 -17.36 5.32 20.70
N ARG A 205 -16.05 5.44 20.49
CA ARG A 205 -15.05 5.34 21.56
C ARG A 205 -14.83 6.65 22.30
N LYS A 206 -15.08 7.78 21.64
CA LYS A 206 -14.90 9.12 22.20
C LYS A 206 -16.17 9.59 22.92
N TYR A 207 -17.33 9.17 22.45
CA TYR A 207 -18.64 9.53 23.02
C TYR A 207 -19.43 8.27 23.32
N HIS A 208 -20.15 8.25 24.44
CA HIS A 208 -21.02 7.14 24.78
C HIS A 208 -22.12 6.98 23.72
N LYS A 209 -22.44 5.75 23.30
CA LYS A 209 -23.42 5.49 22.21
C LYS A 209 -24.81 6.09 22.49
N SER A 210 -25.17 6.31 23.78
CA SER A 210 -26.42 6.95 24.21
C SER A 210 -26.53 8.42 23.81
N THR A 211 -25.39 9.11 23.54
CA THR A 211 -25.36 10.53 23.19
C THR A 211 -25.46 10.79 21.68
N PHE A 212 -25.62 9.74 20.87
CA PHE A 212 -25.76 9.90 19.43
C PHE A 212 -27.14 10.40 19.05
N SER A 213 -27.20 11.45 18.22
CA SER A 213 -28.45 11.89 17.60
C SER A 213 -29.08 10.76 16.76
N PRO A 214 -30.41 10.75 16.54
CA PRO A 214 -31.07 9.75 15.70
C PRO A 214 -30.47 9.63 14.30
N SER A 215 -30.06 10.74 13.69
CA SER A 215 -29.36 10.77 12.39
C SER A 215 -28.02 10.07 12.44
N LEU A 216 -27.26 10.22 13.51
CA LEU A 216 -25.98 9.54 13.73
C LEU A 216 -26.16 8.03 13.95
N LYS A 217 -27.23 7.62 14.66
CA LYS A 217 -27.57 6.20 14.87
C LYS A 217 -27.96 5.53 13.54
N ASN A 218 -28.75 6.20 12.69
CA ASN A 218 -29.09 5.69 11.36
C ASN A 218 -27.89 5.60 10.41
N THR A 219 -27.01 6.58 10.46
CA THR A 219 -25.78 6.56 9.68
C THR A 219 -24.80 5.50 10.21
N TYR A 220 -24.78 5.27 11.53
CA TYR A 220 -24.02 4.18 12.14
C TYR A 220 -24.51 2.80 11.66
N GLN A 221 -25.83 2.58 11.58
CA GLN A 221 -26.38 1.34 11.01
C GLN A 221 -26.05 1.14 9.53
N LYS A 222 -26.08 2.21 8.72
CA LYS A 222 -25.69 2.16 7.30
C LYS A 222 -24.18 1.98 7.07
N CYS A 223 -23.35 2.35 8.04
CA CYS A 223 -21.87 2.25 7.97
C CYS A 223 -21.32 0.98 8.64
N ILE A 224 -22.15 0.09 9.18
CA ILE A 224 -21.78 -1.17 9.87
C ILE A 224 -21.25 -2.27 8.92
N GLY A 225 -20.98 -1.97 7.69
CA GLY A 225 -20.03 -2.81 6.94
C GLY A 225 -18.63 -2.61 7.52
N GLY A 226 -18.17 -3.52 8.37
CA GLY A 226 -16.97 -3.47 9.20
C GLY A 226 -15.76 -2.70 8.61
N GLY A 227 -14.83 -2.30 9.48
CA GLY A 227 -13.55 -1.72 9.03
C GLY A 227 -12.84 -2.67 8.07
N THR A 228 -12.02 -2.11 7.19
CA THR A 228 -11.22 -2.91 6.26
C THR A 228 -10.35 -3.91 7.04
N ASN A 229 -10.38 -5.18 6.66
CA ASN A 229 -9.45 -6.16 7.20
C ASN A 229 -8.01 -5.85 6.72
N ARG A 230 -7.02 -6.56 7.30
CA ARG A 230 -5.61 -6.30 6.98
C ARG A 230 -5.30 -6.50 5.49
N LEU A 231 -5.86 -7.53 4.87
CA LEU A 231 -5.63 -7.85 3.45
C LEU A 231 -6.30 -6.83 2.53
N GLU A 232 -7.51 -6.36 2.87
CA GLU A 232 -8.16 -5.29 2.10
C GLU A 232 -7.34 -4.02 2.02
N ARG A 233 -6.57 -3.69 3.07
CA ARG A 233 -5.70 -2.52 3.10
C ARG A 233 -4.46 -2.63 2.20
N TYR A 234 -4.09 -3.84 1.83
CA TYR A 234 -2.97 -4.09 0.92
C TYR A 234 -3.36 -3.97 -0.55
N ARG A 235 -4.68 -3.98 -0.85
CA ARG A 235 -5.16 -3.82 -2.23
C ARG A 235 -4.83 -2.44 -2.80
N ILE A 236 -4.54 -2.42 -4.09
CA ILE A 236 -4.40 -1.21 -4.91
C ILE A 236 -5.58 -1.17 -5.87
N PRO A 237 -6.24 0.00 -6.07
CA PRO A 237 -7.41 0.08 -6.94
C PRO A 237 -7.09 -0.30 -8.40
N PRO A 238 -7.88 -1.17 -9.06
CA PRO A 238 -7.63 -1.58 -10.44
C PRO A 238 -7.52 -0.40 -11.42
N LYS A 239 -8.43 0.57 -11.32
CA LYS A 239 -8.37 1.78 -12.16
C LYS A 239 -7.09 2.59 -11.98
N LEU A 240 -6.53 2.66 -10.78
CA LEU A 240 -5.23 3.29 -10.53
C LEU A 240 -4.11 2.51 -11.20
N ILE A 241 -4.18 1.17 -11.14
CA ILE A 241 -3.20 0.30 -11.78
C ILE A 241 -3.23 0.53 -13.30
N GLU A 242 -4.41 0.56 -13.92
CA GLU A 242 -4.54 0.82 -15.35
C GLU A 242 -3.96 2.19 -15.73
N GLU A 243 -4.28 3.25 -15.00
CA GLU A 243 -3.78 4.60 -15.30
C GLU A 243 -2.25 4.74 -15.06
N LEU A 244 -1.67 3.99 -14.12
CA LEU A 244 -0.26 4.11 -13.77
C LEU A 244 0.65 3.19 -14.60
N TYR A 245 0.18 1.98 -14.98
CA TYR A 245 1.04 0.95 -15.60
C TYR A 245 0.78 0.74 -17.10
N VAL A 246 -0.42 1.07 -17.56
CA VAL A 246 -0.82 0.93 -18.97
C VAL A 246 -0.87 2.28 -19.63
#